data_cde89ec0c909612d9468d36366d6a419
#
_entry.id   cde89ec0c909612d9468d36366d6a419
#
_cell.length_a   1.000
_cell.length_b   1.000
_cell.length_c   1.000
_cell.angle_alpha   90.00
_cell.angle_beta   90.00
_cell.angle_gamma   90.00
#
_symmetry.space_group_name_H-M   'P 1'
#
loop_
_entity.id
_entity.type
_entity.pdbx_description
1 polymer ?
#
loop_
_entity_poly.entity_id
_entity_poly.type
_entity_poly.pdbx_seq_one_letter_code
_entity_poly.pdbx_strand_id
1 'polypeptide(L)'
;MKNIVVLWLVVFILSSLSIAYTHELVISPIWIINIITAYYLIQYRKVVNSTLFTLLFSFSSVFIASYLFDQTKPINFKLLLSLIGAVQIVIFMWVYYWIAERASKFKYYHTFVITFPNIISSAVGALLFMMIFEFGLNYYEFLDYFLEQFATGMSVMCILYGMSHWKNIPWTDYALICA
;
A
#
# COMPACT_ATOMS: atom_id res chain seq x y z
N MET A 1 9.73 -5.41 19.87
CA MET A 1 9.29 -6.67 19.22
C MET A 1 7.80 -6.95 19.38
N LYS A 2 7.21 -6.88 20.59
CA LYS A 2 5.75 -7.17 20.78
C LYS A 2 4.83 -6.40 19.83
N ASN A 3 5.11 -5.13 19.56
CA ASN A 3 4.28 -4.28 18.70
C ASN A 3 4.31 -4.70 17.21
N ILE A 4 5.40 -5.31 16.72
CA ILE A 4 5.50 -5.77 15.33
C ILE A 4 4.66 -7.03 15.11
N VAL A 5 4.65 -7.95 16.06
CA VAL A 5 3.80 -9.14 16.01
C VAL A 5 2.32 -8.73 16.00
N VAL A 6 1.94 -7.77 16.86
CA VAL A 6 0.59 -7.22 16.87
C VAL A 6 0.25 -6.57 15.53
N LEU A 7 1.16 -5.78 14.96
CA LEU A 7 0.95 -5.18 13.65
C LEU A 7 0.76 -6.25 12.57
N TRP A 8 1.60 -7.29 12.56
CA TRP A 8 1.46 -8.39 11.61
C TRP A 8 0.10 -9.08 11.74
N LEU A 9 -0.36 -9.35 12.97
CA LEU A 9 -1.69 -9.92 13.23
C LEU A 9 -2.82 -9.01 12.72
N VAL A 10 -2.72 -7.70 12.95
CA VAL A 10 -3.71 -6.74 12.44
C VAL A 10 -3.75 -6.77 10.91
N VAL A 11 -2.59 -6.71 10.24
CA VAL A 11 -2.51 -6.78 8.78
C VAL A 11 -3.06 -8.11 8.27
N PHE A 12 -2.74 -9.23 8.92
CA PHE A 12 -3.27 -10.55 8.59
C PHE A 12 -4.80 -10.61 8.72
N ILE A 13 -5.37 -10.11 9.82
CA ILE A 13 -6.83 -10.08 10.03
C ILE A 13 -7.51 -9.21 8.97
N LEU A 14 -6.98 -8.01 8.70
CA LEU A 14 -7.51 -7.14 7.66
C LEU A 14 -7.44 -7.78 6.28
N SER A 15 -6.33 -8.46 5.97
CA SER A 15 -6.18 -9.21 4.71
C SER A 15 -7.21 -10.33 4.60
N SER A 16 -7.43 -11.05 5.68
CA SER A 16 -8.40 -12.15 5.72
C SER A 16 -9.83 -11.67 5.52
N LEU A 17 -10.20 -10.58 6.20
CA LEU A 17 -11.51 -9.94 6.01
C LEU A 17 -11.69 -9.42 4.59
N SER A 18 -10.66 -8.77 4.06
CA SER A 18 -10.66 -8.26 2.68
C SER A 18 -10.92 -9.38 1.67
N ILE A 19 -10.22 -10.48 1.79
CA ILE A 19 -10.36 -11.64 0.89
C ILE A 19 -11.76 -12.25 1.01
N ALA A 20 -12.27 -12.38 2.22
CA ALA A 20 -13.63 -12.91 2.44
C ALA A 20 -14.72 -12.05 1.79
N TYR A 21 -14.53 -10.72 1.78
CA TYR A 21 -15.48 -9.80 1.14
C TYR A 21 -15.28 -9.63 -0.37
N THR A 22 -14.12 -10.00 -0.94
CA THR A 22 -13.84 -9.80 -2.38
C THR A 22 -14.69 -10.67 -3.30
N HIS A 23 -15.34 -11.70 -2.77
CA HIS A 23 -16.26 -12.53 -3.57
C HIS A 23 -17.47 -11.75 -4.08
N GLU A 24 -17.83 -10.62 -3.46
CA GLU A 24 -19.02 -9.82 -3.80
C GLU A 24 -18.69 -8.47 -4.45
N LEU A 25 -17.45 -8.00 -4.39
CA LEU A 25 -17.04 -6.67 -4.85
C LEU A 25 -16.05 -6.76 -6.01
N VAL A 26 -16.28 -5.96 -7.04
CA VAL A 26 -15.38 -5.83 -8.21
C VAL A 26 -14.03 -5.22 -7.81
N ILE A 27 -13.99 -4.46 -6.72
CA ILE A 27 -12.80 -3.76 -6.22
C ILE A 27 -12.10 -4.62 -5.18
N SER A 28 -10.83 -4.93 -5.40
CA SER A 28 -10.04 -5.70 -4.44
C SER A 28 -9.59 -4.83 -3.27
N PRO A 29 -10.13 -5.02 -2.05
CA PRO A 29 -9.72 -4.27 -0.87
C PRO A 29 -8.28 -4.58 -0.42
N ILE A 30 -7.56 -5.47 -1.10
CA ILE A 30 -6.14 -5.78 -0.85
C ILE A 30 -5.27 -4.51 -0.95
N TRP A 31 -5.60 -3.59 -1.84
CA TRP A 31 -4.87 -2.32 -1.99
C TRP A 31 -4.95 -1.43 -0.76
N ILE A 32 -6.11 -1.39 -0.12
CA ILE A 32 -6.29 -0.67 1.16
C ILE A 32 -5.32 -1.18 2.21
N ILE A 33 -5.15 -2.49 2.28
CA ILE A 33 -4.28 -3.14 3.26
C ILE A 33 -2.81 -2.82 3.00
N ASN A 34 -2.40 -2.78 1.74
CA ASN A 34 -1.04 -2.41 1.37
C ASN A 34 -0.70 -1.00 1.87
N ILE A 35 -1.61 -0.05 1.71
CA ILE A 35 -1.42 1.33 2.18
C ILE A 35 -1.42 1.43 3.70
N ILE A 36 -2.34 0.77 4.36
CA ILE A 36 -2.36 0.70 5.84
C ILE A 36 -1.06 0.10 6.36
N THR A 37 -0.61 -0.98 5.74
CA THR A 37 0.65 -1.64 6.11
C THR A 37 1.84 -0.72 5.91
N ALA A 38 1.96 -0.06 4.75
CA ALA A 38 3.01 0.90 4.46
C ALA A 38 3.03 2.03 5.49
N TYR A 39 1.87 2.62 5.79
CA TYR A 39 1.74 3.69 6.78
C TYR A 39 2.26 3.27 8.16
N TYR A 40 1.83 2.12 8.67
CA TYR A 40 2.28 1.65 9.98
C TYR A 40 3.76 1.27 9.99
N LEU A 41 4.29 0.66 8.93
CA LEU A 41 5.70 0.34 8.83
C LEU A 41 6.58 1.60 8.81
N ILE A 42 6.11 2.70 8.21
CA ILE A 42 6.78 4.01 8.28
C ILE A 42 6.89 4.50 9.72
N GLN A 43 5.85 4.35 10.53
CA GLN A 43 5.87 4.74 11.95
C GLN A 43 6.86 3.90 12.77
N TYR A 44 7.14 2.67 12.33
CA TYR A 44 8.08 1.75 12.98
C TYR A 44 9.50 1.77 12.37
N ARG A 45 9.88 2.82 11.63
CA ARG A 45 11.18 2.94 10.94
C ARG A 45 12.40 2.48 11.77
N LYS A 46 12.43 2.78 13.06
CA LYS A 46 13.56 2.39 13.96
C LYS A 46 13.72 0.88 14.11
N VAL A 47 12.67 0.12 13.87
CA VAL A 47 12.62 -1.34 14.03
C VAL A 47 12.68 -2.04 12.68
N VAL A 48 12.19 -1.38 11.61
CA VAL A 48 12.03 -1.90 10.25
C VAL A 48 13.07 -1.25 9.34
N ASN A 49 14.35 -1.41 9.65
CA ASN A 49 15.41 -0.80 8.84
C ASN A 49 15.85 -1.66 7.63
N SER A 50 15.18 -2.79 7.39
CA SER A 50 15.52 -3.73 6.33
C SER A 50 14.40 -3.83 5.29
N THR A 51 14.74 -3.55 4.03
CA THR A 51 13.88 -3.80 2.88
C THR A 51 13.40 -5.25 2.82
N LEU A 52 14.31 -6.19 3.10
CA LEU A 52 13.98 -7.62 3.15
C LEU A 52 12.95 -7.93 4.23
N PHE A 53 13.07 -7.32 5.41
CA PHE A 53 12.08 -7.49 6.48
C PHE A 53 10.72 -6.96 6.05
N THR A 54 10.65 -5.77 5.46
CA THR A 54 9.40 -5.19 4.95
C THR A 54 8.74 -6.10 3.92
N LEU A 55 9.52 -6.61 2.98
CA LEU A 55 9.05 -7.51 1.94
C LEU A 55 8.50 -8.82 2.53
N LEU A 56 9.26 -9.47 3.41
CA LEU A 56 8.83 -10.72 4.04
C LEU A 56 7.63 -10.53 4.96
N PHE A 57 7.58 -9.45 5.71
CA PHE A 57 6.45 -9.11 6.58
C PHE A 57 5.17 -8.94 5.77
N SER A 58 5.21 -8.12 4.73
CA SER A 58 4.04 -7.82 3.90
C SER A 58 3.61 -9.04 3.08
N PHE A 59 4.57 -9.74 2.47
CA PHE A 59 4.32 -10.94 1.71
C PHE A 59 3.64 -12.02 2.58
N SER A 60 4.23 -12.33 3.75
CA SER A 60 3.74 -13.42 4.59
C SER A 60 2.32 -13.17 5.10
N SER A 61 2.00 -11.93 5.49
CA SER A 61 0.66 -11.60 6.01
C SER A 61 -0.43 -11.77 4.95
N VAL A 62 -0.21 -11.26 3.73
CA VAL A 62 -1.17 -11.36 2.64
C VAL A 62 -1.24 -12.78 2.08
N PHE A 63 -0.08 -13.44 1.91
CA PHE A 63 -0.02 -14.80 1.36
C PHE A 63 -0.73 -15.81 2.26
N ILE A 64 -0.46 -15.80 3.58
CA ILE A 64 -1.10 -16.72 4.52
C ILE A 64 -2.61 -16.45 4.58
N ALA A 65 -3.03 -15.18 4.56
CA ALA A 65 -4.44 -14.85 4.50
C ALA A 65 -5.09 -15.39 3.22
N SER A 66 -4.49 -15.17 2.04
CA SER A 66 -4.98 -15.68 0.77
C SER A 66 -5.00 -17.21 0.72
N TYR A 67 -3.99 -17.85 1.29
CA TYR A 67 -3.92 -19.32 1.33
C TYR A 67 -5.06 -19.93 2.14
N LEU A 68 -5.39 -19.32 3.29
CA LEU A 68 -6.39 -19.86 4.20
C LEU A 68 -7.84 -19.53 3.79
N PHE A 69 -8.07 -18.35 3.25
CA PHE A 69 -9.42 -17.83 3.06
C PHE A 69 -9.89 -17.74 1.60
N ASP A 70 -8.99 -17.66 0.62
CA ASP A 70 -9.35 -17.73 -0.79
C ASP A 70 -9.15 -19.16 -1.32
N GLN A 71 -10.21 -19.93 -1.41
CA GLN A 71 -10.17 -21.28 -1.98
C GLN A 71 -10.38 -21.31 -3.50
N THR A 72 -10.69 -20.18 -4.11
CA THR A 72 -11.08 -20.11 -5.52
C THR A 72 -9.89 -19.97 -6.47
N LYS A 73 -8.81 -19.34 -6.02
CA LYS A 73 -7.64 -19.05 -6.85
C LYS A 73 -6.51 -20.07 -6.65
N PRO A 74 -5.78 -20.42 -7.71
CA PRO A 74 -4.63 -21.31 -7.62
C PRO A 74 -3.50 -20.69 -6.78
N ILE A 75 -2.66 -21.53 -6.21
CA ILE A 75 -1.58 -21.12 -5.29
C ILE A 75 -0.58 -20.16 -5.97
N ASN A 76 -0.29 -20.37 -7.25
CA ASN A 76 0.61 -19.51 -8.03
C ASN A 76 0.07 -18.08 -8.13
N PHE A 77 -1.24 -17.94 -8.33
CA PHE A 77 -1.89 -16.63 -8.38
C PHE A 77 -1.75 -15.91 -7.04
N LYS A 78 -2.01 -16.61 -5.93
CA LYS A 78 -1.90 -16.05 -4.57
C LYS A 78 -0.47 -15.62 -4.23
N LEU A 79 0.51 -16.44 -4.61
CA LEU A 79 1.94 -16.12 -4.45
C LEU A 79 2.31 -14.83 -5.20
N LEU A 80 1.95 -14.76 -6.47
CA LEU A 80 2.29 -13.60 -7.32
C LEU A 80 1.59 -12.33 -6.86
N LEU A 81 0.31 -12.41 -6.53
CA LEU A 81 -0.46 -11.26 -6.03
C LEU A 81 0.13 -10.73 -4.71
N SER A 82 0.47 -11.63 -3.79
CA SER A 82 1.09 -11.25 -2.51
C SER A 82 2.48 -10.65 -2.71
N LEU A 83 3.24 -11.13 -3.70
CA LEU A 83 4.54 -10.58 -4.04
C LEU A 83 4.42 -9.16 -4.64
N ILE A 84 3.46 -8.94 -5.54
CA ILE A 84 3.18 -7.60 -6.10
C ILE A 84 2.86 -6.62 -4.98
N GLY A 85 1.95 -6.98 -4.08
CA GLY A 85 1.60 -6.14 -2.93
C GLY A 85 2.80 -5.83 -2.02
N ALA A 86 3.64 -6.82 -1.73
CA ALA A 86 4.85 -6.62 -0.94
C ALA A 86 5.87 -5.68 -1.63
N VAL A 87 6.07 -5.83 -2.93
CA VAL A 87 6.93 -4.95 -3.74
C VAL A 87 6.39 -3.53 -3.74
N GLN A 88 5.08 -3.34 -3.89
CA GLN A 88 4.46 -2.01 -3.83
C GLN A 88 4.71 -1.31 -2.49
N ILE A 89 4.56 -2.03 -1.36
CA ILE A 89 4.83 -1.47 -0.03
C ILE A 89 6.29 -1.05 0.10
N VAL A 90 7.24 -1.87 -0.38
CA VAL A 90 8.66 -1.54 -0.38
C VAL A 90 8.94 -0.28 -1.20
N ILE A 91 8.39 -0.19 -2.41
CA ILE A 91 8.57 0.98 -3.29
C ILE A 91 7.96 2.22 -2.65
N PHE A 92 6.74 2.11 -2.10
CA PHE A 92 6.09 3.20 -1.41
C PHE A 92 6.98 3.74 -0.29
N MET A 93 7.49 2.87 0.59
CA MET A 93 8.35 3.26 1.69
C MET A 93 9.67 3.87 1.22
N TRP A 94 10.29 3.30 0.19
CA TRP A 94 11.54 3.81 -0.36
C TRP A 94 11.38 5.22 -0.93
N VAL A 95 10.34 5.46 -1.71
CA VAL A 95 10.03 6.78 -2.27
C VAL A 95 9.64 7.76 -1.17
N TYR A 96 8.84 7.31 -0.18
CA TYR A 96 8.47 8.13 0.97
C TYR A 96 9.71 8.65 1.71
N TYR A 97 10.65 7.78 2.06
CA TYR A 97 11.86 8.19 2.77
C TYR A 97 12.76 9.08 1.92
N TRP A 98 12.88 8.76 0.63
CA TRP A 98 13.66 9.56 -0.30
C TRP A 98 13.14 11.01 -0.40
N ILE A 99 11.83 11.18 -0.43
CA ILE A 99 11.18 12.51 -0.44
C ILE A 99 11.30 13.16 0.94
N ALA A 100 11.01 12.43 2.02
CA ALA A 100 11.04 12.96 3.37
C ALA A 100 12.41 13.56 3.74
N GLU A 101 13.49 12.97 3.24
CA GLU A 101 14.85 13.47 3.47
C GLU A 101 15.17 14.75 2.65
N ARG A 102 14.60 14.88 1.45
CA ARG A 102 14.96 15.96 0.50
C ARG A 102 13.99 17.11 0.46
N ALA A 103 12.72 16.84 0.63
CA ALA A 103 11.63 17.79 0.44
C ALA A 103 11.17 18.48 1.72
N SER A 104 11.80 18.24 2.88
CA SER A 104 11.38 18.80 4.18
C SER A 104 11.27 20.33 4.23
N LYS A 105 11.93 21.03 3.31
CA LYS A 105 11.91 22.51 3.19
C LYS A 105 10.86 23.05 2.21
N PHE A 106 10.16 22.18 1.48
CA PHE A 106 9.16 22.63 0.51
C PHE A 106 7.86 23.05 1.21
N LYS A 107 7.21 24.08 0.68
CA LYS A 107 5.95 24.63 1.21
C LYS A 107 4.84 23.59 1.31
N TYR A 108 4.77 22.67 0.34
CA TYR A 108 3.74 21.62 0.25
C TYR A 108 4.30 20.24 0.57
N TYR A 109 5.22 20.18 1.54
CA TYR A 109 5.91 18.95 1.92
C TYR A 109 4.96 17.78 2.23
N HIS A 110 3.92 18.05 3.02
CA HIS A 110 2.98 17.02 3.45
C HIS A 110 2.21 16.41 2.27
N THR A 111 1.80 17.24 1.30
CA THR A 111 1.16 16.76 0.07
C THR A 111 2.12 15.91 -0.74
N PHE A 112 3.35 16.39 -0.95
CA PHE A 112 4.35 15.66 -1.74
C PHE A 112 4.69 14.30 -1.15
N VAL A 113 4.87 14.21 0.16
CA VAL A 113 5.28 12.98 0.85
C VAL A 113 4.18 11.91 0.86
N ILE A 114 2.94 12.28 0.59
CA ILE A 114 1.82 11.34 0.43
C ILE A 114 1.62 10.98 -1.05
N THR A 115 1.55 11.99 -1.92
CA THR A 115 1.12 11.83 -3.31
C THR A 115 2.15 11.09 -4.15
N PHE A 116 3.42 11.47 -4.10
CA PHE A 116 4.45 10.87 -4.95
C PHE A 116 4.71 9.38 -4.68
N PRO A 117 4.87 8.91 -3.42
CA PRO A 117 5.01 7.48 -3.16
C PRO A 117 3.81 6.70 -3.66
N ASN A 118 2.61 7.28 -3.55
CA ASN A 118 1.39 6.63 -3.98
C ASN A 118 1.30 6.50 -5.51
N ILE A 119 1.63 7.58 -6.25
CA ILE A 119 1.70 7.53 -7.72
C ILE A 119 2.68 6.45 -8.18
N ILE A 120 3.91 6.46 -7.66
CA ILE A 120 4.96 5.56 -8.13
C ILE A 120 4.64 4.12 -7.77
N SER A 121 4.21 3.84 -6.54
CA SER A 121 3.88 2.47 -6.11
C SER A 121 2.66 1.91 -6.84
N SER A 122 1.64 2.73 -7.10
CA SER A 122 0.45 2.32 -7.86
C SER A 122 0.79 2.03 -9.32
N ALA A 123 1.61 2.88 -9.95
CA ALA A 123 2.04 2.66 -11.33
C ALA A 123 2.87 1.37 -11.48
N VAL A 124 3.81 1.12 -10.57
CA VAL A 124 4.60 -0.11 -10.57
C VAL A 124 3.73 -1.33 -10.28
N GLY A 125 2.81 -1.22 -9.33
CA GLY A 125 1.88 -2.31 -9.02
C GLY A 125 0.98 -2.68 -10.20
N ALA A 126 0.43 -1.69 -10.89
CA ALA A 126 -0.38 -1.89 -12.09
C ALA A 126 0.42 -2.55 -13.22
N LEU A 127 1.65 -2.07 -13.46
CA LEU A 127 2.54 -2.68 -14.47
C LEU A 127 2.88 -4.13 -14.14
N LEU A 128 3.27 -4.43 -12.90
CA LEU A 128 3.60 -5.78 -12.48
C LEU A 128 2.39 -6.71 -12.58
N PHE A 129 1.20 -6.23 -12.18
CA PHE A 129 -0.02 -7.00 -12.27
C PHE A 129 -0.31 -7.41 -13.72
N MET A 130 -0.26 -6.46 -14.65
CA MET A 130 -0.50 -6.72 -16.06
C MET A 130 0.54 -7.65 -16.69
N MET A 131 1.83 -7.45 -16.39
CA MET A 131 2.91 -8.28 -16.92
C MET A 131 2.81 -9.73 -16.44
N ILE A 132 2.37 -9.96 -15.19
CA ILE A 132 2.35 -11.28 -14.57
C ILE A 132 1.10 -12.07 -14.97
N PHE A 133 -0.04 -11.40 -15.09
CA PHE A 133 -1.31 -12.08 -15.35
C PHE A 133 -1.71 -12.11 -16.83
N GLU A 134 -0.77 -11.81 -17.74
CA GLU A 134 -0.93 -11.94 -19.20
C GLU A 134 -2.13 -11.19 -19.82
N PHE A 135 -2.61 -10.14 -19.16
CA PHE A 135 -3.70 -9.31 -19.71
C PHE A 135 -3.28 -8.53 -20.96
N GLY A 136 -2.03 -8.70 -21.41
CA GLY A 136 -1.43 -7.84 -22.41
C GLY A 136 -1.22 -6.41 -21.89
N LEU A 137 -0.35 -5.63 -22.52
CA LEU A 137 -0.19 -4.20 -22.18
C LEU A 137 -1.34 -3.40 -22.81
N ASN A 138 -2.55 -3.54 -22.27
CA ASN A 138 -3.69 -2.73 -22.65
C ASN A 138 -3.69 -1.44 -21.81
N TYR A 139 -3.58 -0.30 -22.48
CA TYR A 139 -3.54 1.01 -21.85
C TYR A 139 -4.75 1.30 -20.94
N TYR A 140 -5.94 0.89 -21.34
CA TYR A 140 -7.16 1.10 -20.55
C TYR A 140 -7.16 0.28 -19.27
N GLU A 141 -6.78 -0.98 -19.34
CA GLU A 141 -6.67 -1.83 -18.14
C GLU A 141 -5.58 -1.33 -17.20
N PHE A 142 -4.43 -0.87 -17.75
CA PHE A 142 -3.40 -0.23 -16.94
C PHE A 142 -3.95 1.00 -16.21
N LEU A 143 -4.67 1.88 -16.90
CA LEU A 143 -5.25 3.06 -16.29
C LEU A 143 -6.27 2.70 -15.20
N ASP A 144 -7.13 1.72 -15.44
CA ASP A 144 -8.13 1.29 -14.46
C ASP A 144 -7.45 0.78 -13.18
N TYR A 145 -6.50 -0.14 -13.30
CA TYR A 145 -5.74 -0.62 -12.14
C TYR A 145 -4.94 0.47 -11.45
N PHE A 146 -4.28 1.33 -12.22
CA PHE A 146 -3.52 2.45 -11.66
C PHE A 146 -4.44 3.42 -10.91
N LEU A 147 -5.54 3.84 -11.51
CA LEU A 147 -6.46 4.81 -10.91
C LEU A 147 -7.14 4.23 -9.67
N GLU A 148 -7.55 2.96 -9.70
CA GLU A 148 -8.13 2.28 -8.54
C GLU A 148 -7.14 2.29 -7.35
N GLN A 149 -5.91 1.87 -7.59
CA GLN A 149 -4.88 1.82 -6.56
C GLN A 149 -4.49 3.21 -6.06
N PHE A 150 -4.33 4.15 -6.98
CA PHE A 150 -3.96 5.52 -6.65
C PHE A 150 -5.06 6.23 -5.85
N ALA A 151 -6.31 6.18 -6.31
CA ALA A 151 -7.43 6.83 -5.63
C ALA A 151 -7.67 6.23 -4.23
N THR A 152 -7.62 4.90 -4.12
CA THR A 152 -7.75 4.20 -2.84
C THR A 152 -6.59 4.56 -1.91
N GLY A 153 -5.38 4.54 -2.42
CA GLY A 153 -4.18 4.90 -1.67
C GLY A 153 -4.20 6.33 -1.18
N MET A 154 -4.59 7.28 -2.01
CA MET A 154 -4.75 8.69 -1.62
C MET A 154 -5.78 8.85 -0.52
N SER A 155 -6.97 8.28 -0.69
CA SER A 155 -8.05 8.40 0.29
C SER A 155 -7.63 7.88 1.68
N VAL A 156 -7.05 6.68 1.72
CA VAL A 156 -6.62 6.05 2.98
C VAL A 156 -5.45 6.79 3.61
N MET A 157 -4.44 7.18 2.82
CA MET A 157 -3.27 7.91 3.33
C MET A 157 -3.64 9.30 3.84
N CYS A 158 -4.53 10.01 3.16
CA CYS A 158 -5.01 11.31 3.62
C CYS A 158 -5.65 11.20 5.00
N ILE A 159 -6.47 10.18 5.22
CA ILE A 159 -7.10 9.94 6.53
C ILE A 159 -6.05 9.60 7.58
N LEU A 160 -5.22 8.59 7.34
CA LEU A 160 -4.24 8.10 8.33
C LEU A 160 -3.18 9.15 8.65
N TYR A 161 -2.65 9.80 7.63
CA TYR A 161 -1.63 10.84 7.78
C TYR A 161 -2.23 12.09 8.41
N GLY A 162 -3.41 12.50 7.97
CA GLY A 162 -4.15 13.61 8.55
C GLY A 162 -4.42 13.41 10.03
N MET A 163 -4.91 12.23 10.44
CA MET A 163 -5.18 11.91 11.85
C MET A 163 -3.93 11.97 12.74
N SER A 164 -2.77 11.56 12.23
CA SER A 164 -1.54 11.53 13.01
C SER A 164 -0.77 12.85 13.04
N HIS A 165 -0.96 13.70 12.03
CA HIS A 165 -0.20 14.95 11.86
C HIS A 165 -1.09 16.20 11.90
N TRP A 166 -2.38 16.08 12.21
CA TRP A 166 -3.36 17.16 12.10
C TRP A 166 -2.95 18.46 12.80
N LYS A 167 -2.17 18.37 13.89
CA LYS A 167 -1.68 19.55 14.63
C LYS A 167 -0.54 20.28 13.93
N ASN A 168 0.15 19.61 13.02
CA ASN A 168 1.39 20.09 12.39
C ASN A 168 1.21 20.42 10.91
N ILE A 169 0.05 20.12 10.32
CA ILE A 169 -0.22 20.36 8.90
C ILE A 169 -0.83 21.76 8.75
N PRO A 170 -0.23 22.64 7.94
CA PRO A 170 -0.85 23.92 7.59
C PRO A 170 -2.19 23.70 6.89
N TRP A 171 -3.16 24.58 7.15
CA TRP A 171 -4.49 24.50 6.53
C TRP A 171 -4.46 24.48 4.99
N THR A 172 -3.47 25.13 4.38
CA THR A 172 -3.25 25.11 2.94
C THR A 172 -2.91 23.73 2.40
N ASP A 173 -2.12 22.95 3.13
CA ASP A 173 -1.78 21.57 2.78
C ASP A 173 -2.98 20.64 3.01
N TYR A 174 -3.74 20.88 4.07
CA TYR A 174 -4.97 20.12 4.34
C TYR A 174 -5.98 20.24 3.18
N ALA A 175 -6.20 21.46 2.70
CA ALA A 175 -7.10 21.70 1.57
C ALA A 175 -6.65 20.95 0.30
N LEU A 176 -5.33 20.89 0.04
CA LEU A 176 -4.77 20.16 -1.11
C LEU A 176 -4.76 18.63 -0.94
N ILE A 177 -4.71 18.13 0.30
CA ILE A 177 -4.76 16.69 0.58
C ILE A 177 -6.18 16.16 0.45
N CYS A 178 -7.18 17.00 0.76
CA CYS A 178 -8.60 16.60 0.76
C CYS A 178 -9.36 16.99 -0.51
N ALA A 179 -8.74 17.74 -1.43
CA ALA A 179 -9.33 18.10 -2.74
C ALA A 179 -9.07 17.03 -3.79
#